data_c673ae5d9cf5b38a30c0a26aaeb65630
#
_entry.id   c673ae5d9cf5b38a30c0a26aaeb65630
#
_cell.length_a   1.000
_cell.length_b   1.000
_cell.length_c   1.000
_cell.angle_alpha   90.00
_cell.angle_beta   90.00
_cell.angle_gamma   90.00
#
_symmetry.space_group_name_H-M   'P 1'
#
loop_
_entity.id
_entity.type
_entity.pdbx_description
1 polymer ?
#
loop_
_entity_poly.entity_id
_entity_poly.type
_entity_poly.pdbx_seq_one_letter_code
_entity_poly.pdbx_strand_id
1 'polypeptide(L)'
;MNNFFNIFKKSSQQPKFKKVLSLDGGGVRAIAGIVFLKKLEAESGKKIFDSFDMFVGTSAGAFNAACLAYDGMQASELKKYWSREYLARIMKTSFFWDKASLIQARPRYESEGRVGVLNEIFSTDLLGKVKKPLVTLAYDVENRSHVIHSNFSSPEISIIDAVCASSAAPMYFP
;
A
#
# COMPACT_ATOMS: atom_id res chain seq x y z
N MET A 1 -23.59 19.05 -53.32
CA MET A 1 -23.96 19.72 -52.05
C MET A 1 -24.22 18.69 -50.97
N ASN A 2 -23.24 18.01 -50.41
CA ASN A 2 -23.51 17.06 -49.28
C ASN A 2 -22.24 16.67 -48.52
N ASN A 3 -21.37 17.62 -48.16
CA ASN A 3 -20.18 17.28 -47.36
C ASN A 3 -19.88 18.26 -46.22
N PHE A 4 -20.79 19.19 -45.89
CA PHE A 4 -20.55 20.18 -44.83
C PHE A 4 -21.09 19.80 -43.44
N PHE A 5 -21.89 18.73 -43.31
CA PHE A 5 -22.53 18.34 -42.05
C PHE A 5 -21.75 17.32 -41.22
N ASN A 6 -20.59 16.81 -41.70
CA ASN A 6 -19.82 15.79 -40.98
C ASN A 6 -18.70 16.36 -40.10
N ILE A 7 -18.52 17.67 -40.01
CA ILE A 7 -17.43 18.31 -39.24
C ILE A 7 -17.80 18.47 -37.75
N PHE A 8 -19.06 18.30 -37.38
CA PHE A 8 -19.54 18.46 -35.97
C PHE A 8 -19.95 17.19 -35.28
N LYS A 9 -19.54 16.00 -35.70
CA LYS A 9 -19.52 14.85 -34.83
C LYS A 9 -18.34 14.99 -33.85
N LYS A 10 -18.45 15.94 -32.92
CA LYS A 10 -17.72 15.94 -31.67
C LYS A 10 -18.06 14.60 -31.02
N SER A 11 -17.11 13.65 -31.00
CA SER A 11 -17.25 12.45 -30.21
C SER A 11 -17.45 12.92 -28.79
N SER A 12 -18.63 12.78 -28.25
CA SER A 12 -18.96 12.98 -26.85
C SER A 12 -18.38 11.79 -26.07
N GLN A 13 -17.06 11.66 -26.06
CA GLN A 13 -16.42 10.85 -25.04
C GLN A 13 -16.63 11.60 -23.74
N GLN A 14 -17.57 11.13 -22.95
CA GLN A 14 -17.69 11.55 -21.57
C GLN A 14 -16.32 11.44 -20.92
N PRO A 15 -15.88 12.41 -20.13
CA PRO A 15 -14.59 12.33 -19.46
C PRO A 15 -14.55 11.02 -18.69
N LYS A 16 -13.59 10.17 -19.02
CA LYS A 16 -13.41 8.87 -18.35
C LYS A 16 -12.84 9.14 -16.98
N PHE A 17 -13.69 9.21 -15.98
CA PHE A 17 -13.28 9.37 -14.60
C PHE A 17 -12.37 8.21 -14.18
N LYS A 18 -11.27 8.54 -13.50
CA LYS A 18 -10.40 7.60 -12.86
C LYS A 18 -10.78 7.45 -11.40
N LYS A 19 -10.86 6.21 -10.92
CA LYS A 19 -11.18 5.89 -9.53
C LYS A 19 -9.91 5.56 -8.78
N VAL A 20 -9.61 6.36 -7.77
CA VAL A 20 -8.44 6.17 -6.91
C VAL A 20 -8.90 5.70 -5.55
N LEU A 21 -8.32 4.61 -5.05
CA LEU A 21 -8.48 4.17 -3.67
C LEU A 21 -7.30 4.67 -2.86
N SER A 22 -7.57 5.57 -1.92
CA SER A 22 -6.58 6.07 -0.95
C SER A 22 -6.78 5.38 0.39
N LEU A 23 -5.70 4.81 0.93
CA LEU A 23 -5.69 4.05 2.18
C LEU A 23 -4.76 4.71 3.19
N ASP A 24 -5.34 5.23 4.25
CA ASP A 24 -4.61 5.92 5.31
C ASP A 24 -3.75 4.97 6.15
N GLY A 25 -2.67 5.52 6.70
CA GLY A 25 -1.90 4.89 7.75
C GLY A 25 -2.69 4.80 9.07
N GLY A 26 -2.06 4.21 10.08
CA GLY A 26 -2.65 4.13 11.42
C GLY A 26 -2.38 2.82 12.14
N GLY A 27 -1.34 2.11 11.71
CA GLY A 27 -0.93 0.82 12.29
C GLY A 27 -2.08 -0.19 12.24
N VAL A 28 -2.34 -0.88 13.36
CA VAL A 28 -3.37 -1.93 13.44
C VAL A 28 -4.79 -1.45 13.14
N ARG A 29 -5.06 -0.16 13.27
CA ARG A 29 -6.39 0.41 12.96
C ARG A 29 -6.72 0.35 11.47
N ALA A 30 -5.74 0.22 10.59
CA ALA A 30 -5.96 0.07 9.15
C ALA A 30 -6.76 -1.19 8.78
N ILE A 31 -6.90 -2.16 9.69
CA ILE A 31 -7.78 -3.32 9.53
C ILE A 31 -9.25 -2.90 9.29
N ALA A 32 -9.69 -1.77 9.86
CA ALA A 32 -11.06 -1.29 9.67
C ALA A 32 -11.36 -1.02 8.18
N GLY A 33 -10.39 -0.43 7.45
CA GLY A 33 -10.49 -0.25 6.01
C GLY A 33 -10.63 -1.58 5.26
N ILE A 34 -9.87 -2.60 5.66
CA ILE A 34 -9.96 -3.93 5.02
C ILE A 34 -11.29 -4.62 5.29
N VAL A 35 -11.83 -4.47 6.49
CA VAL A 35 -13.18 -5.00 6.81
C VAL A 35 -14.24 -4.31 5.95
N PHE A 36 -14.14 -3.00 5.77
CA PHE A 36 -15.02 -2.24 4.88
C PHE A 36 -14.89 -2.69 3.42
N LEU A 37 -13.67 -2.81 2.90
CA LEU A 37 -13.42 -3.26 1.54
C LEU A 37 -13.93 -4.69 1.29
N LYS A 38 -13.75 -5.60 2.27
CA LYS A 38 -14.33 -6.95 2.21
C LYS A 38 -15.85 -6.91 2.07
N LYS A 39 -16.53 -6.04 2.84
CA LYS A 39 -17.98 -5.87 2.74
C LYS A 39 -18.37 -5.30 1.38
N LEU A 40 -17.62 -4.33 0.87
CA LEU A 40 -17.84 -3.76 -0.46
C LEU A 40 -17.69 -4.80 -1.58
N GLU A 41 -16.69 -5.69 -1.51
CA GLU A 41 -16.56 -6.81 -2.44
C GLU A 41 -17.76 -7.74 -2.39
N ALA A 42 -18.21 -8.08 -1.18
CA ALA A 42 -19.35 -8.98 -0.99
C ALA A 42 -20.67 -8.39 -1.54
N GLU A 43 -20.91 -7.10 -1.32
CA GLU A 43 -22.14 -6.42 -1.77
C GLU A 43 -22.11 -6.09 -3.27
N SER A 44 -20.96 -5.71 -3.81
CA SER A 44 -20.82 -5.35 -5.22
C SER A 44 -20.65 -6.55 -6.17
N GLY A 45 -20.23 -7.71 -5.64
CA GLY A 45 -19.85 -8.88 -6.43
C GLY A 45 -18.56 -8.66 -7.26
N LYS A 46 -17.79 -7.61 -6.99
CA LYS A 46 -16.58 -7.24 -7.74
C LYS A 46 -15.38 -7.13 -6.81
N LYS A 47 -14.22 -7.56 -7.29
CA LYS A 47 -12.96 -7.34 -6.56
C LYS A 47 -12.65 -5.85 -6.46
N ILE A 48 -12.04 -5.44 -5.36
CA ILE A 48 -11.53 -4.07 -5.18
C ILE A 48 -10.54 -3.73 -6.31
N PHE A 49 -9.70 -4.69 -6.68
CA PHE A 49 -8.79 -4.55 -7.80
C PHE A 49 -9.48 -4.08 -9.10
N ASP A 50 -10.62 -4.66 -9.45
CA ASP A 50 -11.35 -4.32 -10.68
C ASP A 50 -12.15 -3.01 -10.56
N SER A 51 -12.45 -2.60 -9.34
CA SER A 51 -13.30 -1.44 -9.05
C SER A 51 -12.54 -0.11 -9.08
N PHE A 52 -11.21 -0.13 -8.92
CA PHE A 52 -10.37 1.07 -8.87
C PHE A 52 -9.26 1.02 -9.93
N ASP A 53 -8.88 2.18 -10.43
CA ASP A 53 -7.85 2.36 -11.45
C ASP A 53 -6.45 2.57 -10.86
N MET A 54 -6.37 3.03 -9.59
CA MET A 54 -5.13 3.38 -8.90
C MET A 54 -5.29 3.15 -7.40
N PHE A 55 -4.20 2.75 -6.76
CA PHE A 55 -4.09 2.53 -5.33
C PHE A 55 -3.03 3.45 -4.74
N VAL A 56 -3.37 4.12 -3.65
CA VAL A 56 -2.47 5.03 -2.93
C VAL A 56 -2.49 4.64 -1.47
N GLY A 57 -1.33 4.65 -0.82
CA GLY A 57 -1.30 4.31 0.60
C GLY A 57 -0.12 4.89 1.35
N THR A 58 -0.30 5.04 2.67
CA THR A 58 0.74 5.47 3.60
C THR A 58 0.83 4.49 4.76
N SER A 59 2.05 4.09 5.16
CA SER A 59 2.29 3.19 6.30
C SER A 59 1.53 1.85 6.15
N ALA A 60 0.69 1.50 7.11
CA ALA A 60 -0.20 0.33 7.04
C ALA A 60 -1.14 0.38 5.82
N GLY A 61 -1.53 1.57 5.39
CA GLY A 61 -2.27 1.78 4.14
C GLY A 61 -1.43 1.48 2.90
N ALA A 62 -0.11 1.78 2.92
CA ALA A 62 0.80 1.40 1.83
C ALA A 62 0.90 -0.13 1.67
N PHE A 63 0.98 -0.86 2.78
CA PHE A 63 0.91 -2.31 2.79
C PHE A 63 -0.39 -2.82 2.14
N ASN A 64 -1.53 -2.30 2.58
CA ASN A 64 -2.84 -2.68 2.05
C ASN A 64 -2.96 -2.34 0.55
N ALA A 65 -2.53 -1.14 0.15
CA ALA A 65 -2.55 -0.70 -1.24
C ALA A 65 -1.67 -1.59 -2.13
N ALA A 66 -0.47 -1.93 -1.66
CA ALA A 66 0.44 -2.82 -2.37
C ALA A 66 -0.16 -4.22 -2.58
N CYS A 67 -0.72 -4.83 -1.53
CA CYS A 67 -1.36 -6.14 -1.65
C CYS A 67 -2.52 -6.14 -2.66
N LEU A 68 -3.36 -5.10 -2.64
CA LEU A 68 -4.49 -4.99 -3.57
C LEU A 68 -4.03 -4.73 -5.01
N ALA A 69 -3.01 -3.89 -5.21
CA ALA A 69 -2.54 -3.48 -6.54
C ALA A 69 -1.62 -4.51 -7.21
N TYR A 70 -0.85 -5.29 -6.43
CA TYR A 70 0.20 -6.17 -6.93
C TYR A 70 -0.35 -7.27 -7.83
N ASP A 71 -1.27 -8.07 -7.33
CA ASP A 71 -1.85 -9.21 -8.06
C ASP A 71 -3.38 -9.34 -7.90
N GLY A 72 -4.03 -8.30 -7.41
CA GLY A 72 -5.48 -8.31 -7.24
C GLY A 72 -5.94 -9.19 -6.08
N MET A 73 -5.16 -9.23 -4.99
CA MET A 73 -5.54 -9.89 -3.75
C MET A 73 -6.91 -9.40 -3.28
N GLN A 74 -7.79 -10.32 -2.89
CA GLN A 74 -9.09 -9.94 -2.35
C GLN A 74 -8.95 -9.40 -0.92
N ALA A 75 -9.84 -8.51 -0.53
CA ALA A 75 -9.84 -7.96 0.83
C ALA A 75 -10.05 -9.04 1.91
N SER A 76 -10.75 -10.13 1.58
CA SER A 76 -10.89 -11.30 2.45
C SER A 76 -9.57 -12.04 2.69
N GLU A 77 -8.73 -12.15 1.67
CA GLU A 77 -7.39 -12.76 1.75
C GLU A 77 -6.42 -11.85 2.49
N LEU A 78 -6.46 -10.55 2.16
CA LEU A 78 -5.64 -9.53 2.82
C LEU A 78 -5.90 -9.49 4.33
N LYS A 79 -7.14 -9.74 4.76
CA LYS A 79 -7.51 -9.75 6.17
C LYS A 79 -6.68 -10.73 7.02
N LYS A 80 -6.18 -11.85 6.46
CA LYS A 80 -5.36 -12.81 7.22
C LYS A 80 -4.09 -12.20 7.78
N TYR A 81 -3.44 -11.29 7.03
CA TYR A 81 -2.21 -10.61 7.45
C TYR A 81 -2.44 -9.63 8.60
N TRP A 82 -3.71 -9.32 8.91
CA TRP A 82 -4.13 -8.55 10.08
C TRP A 82 -4.54 -9.44 11.26
N SER A 83 -4.30 -10.75 11.20
CA SER A 83 -4.52 -11.65 12.32
C SER A 83 -3.52 -11.40 13.44
N ARG A 84 -3.88 -11.83 14.67
CA ARG A 84 -3.00 -11.71 15.82
C ARG A 84 -1.63 -12.37 15.61
N GLU A 85 -1.59 -13.48 14.88
CA GLU A 85 -0.38 -14.21 14.54
C GLU A 85 0.58 -13.36 13.68
N TYR A 86 0.10 -12.82 12.56
CA TYR A 86 0.91 -11.98 11.68
C TYR A 86 1.33 -10.68 12.35
N LEU A 87 0.42 -10.05 13.11
CA LEU A 87 0.75 -8.84 13.86
C LEU A 87 1.82 -9.09 14.93
N ALA A 88 1.79 -10.24 15.61
CA ALA A 88 2.83 -10.61 16.57
C ALA A 88 4.21 -10.79 15.92
N ARG A 89 4.26 -11.30 14.68
CA ARG A 89 5.50 -11.39 13.88
C ARG A 89 6.01 -10.01 13.48
N ILE A 90 5.13 -9.16 12.95
CA ILE A 90 5.49 -7.80 12.47
C ILE A 90 5.94 -6.91 13.63
N MET A 91 5.30 -7.04 14.81
CA MET A 91 5.55 -6.21 15.99
C MET A 91 6.41 -6.94 17.02
N LYS A 92 7.29 -7.83 16.59
CA LYS A 92 8.24 -8.48 17.48
C LYS A 92 9.12 -7.44 18.15
N THR A 93 9.04 -7.35 19.47
CA THR A 93 9.79 -6.37 20.27
C THR A 93 11.27 -6.74 20.27
N SER A 94 12.15 -5.74 20.10
CA SER A 94 13.58 -5.93 20.25
C SER A 94 13.91 -6.33 21.70
N PHE A 95 14.78 -7.31 21.86
CA PHE A 95 15.23 -7.81 23.17
C PHE A 95 15.79 -6.69 24.09
N PHE A 96 16.35 -5.66 23.51
CA PHE A 96 16.94 -4.53 24.26
C PHE A 96 15.91 -3.48 24.72
N TRP A 97 14.69 -3.49 24.20
CA TRP A 97 13.69 -2.48 24.52
C TRP A 97 13.29 -2.50 26.00
N ASP A 98 13.10 -3.69 26.56
CA ASP A 98 12.66 -3.86 27.96
C ASP A 98 13.73 -3.44 28.98
N LYS A 99 15.02 -3.42 28.60
CA LYS A 99 16.14 -3.07 29.47
C LYS A 99 16.65 -1.63 29.32
N ALA A 100 16.32 -0.94 28.22
CA ALA A 100 16.86 0.38 27.86
C ALA A 100 15.79 1.46 27.75
N SER A 101 14.70 1.35 28.49
CA SER A 101 13.54 2.28 28.40
C SER A 101 13.87 3.75 28.74
N LEU A 102 15.05 4.02 29.32
CA LEU A 102 15.49 5.37 29.66
C LEU A 102 16.31 6.07 28.54
N ILE A 103 16.82 5.32 27.56
CA ILE A 103 17.56 5.86 26.42
C ILE A 103 17.00 5.20 25.16
N GLN A 104 16.06 5.87 24.50
CA GLN A 104 15.41 5.39 23.26
C GLN A 104 16.40 5.46 22.06
N ALA A 105 17.51 4.74 22.16
CA ALA A 105 18.53 4.70 21.12
C ALA A 105 18.25 3.71 19.97
N ARG A 106 17.18 2.90 20.09
CA ARG A 106 16.84 1.88 19.08
C ARG A 106 15.32 1.79 18.88
N PRO A 107 14.87 1.39 17.68
CA PRO A 107 13.46 1.15 17.39
C PRO A 107 12.85 0.07 18.29
N ARG A 108 11.56 0.18 18.54
CA ARG A 108 10.81 -0.77 19.39
C ARG A 108 10.69 -2.15 18.76
N TYR A 109 10.47 -2.19 17.46
CA TYR A 109 10.25 -3.44 16.73
C TYR A 109 11.40 -3.76 15.80
N GLU A 110 11.66 -5.05 15.60
CA GLU A 110 12.66 -5.55 14.68
C GLU A 110 12.14 -5.49 13.23
N SER A 111 13.01 -5.16 12.26
CA SER A 111 12.64 -5.16 10.84
C SER A 111 12.36 -6.55 10.30
N GLU A 112 13.05 -7.56 10.79
CA GLU A 112 13.02 -8.93 10.25
C GLU A 112 11.61 -9.52 10.19
N GLY A 113 10.79 -9.33 11.23
CA GLY A 113 9.43 -9.85 11.25
C GLY A 113 8.55 -9.21 10.18
N ARG A 114 8.66 -7.88 10.00
CA ARG A 114 7.94 -7.15 8.96
C ARG A 114 8.39 -7.55 7.56
N VAL A 115 9.69 -7.54 7.31
CA VAL A 115 10.28 -7.95 6.03
C VAL A 115 9.92 -9.40 5.71
N GLY A 116 9.95 -10.30 6.71
CA GLY A 116 9.56 -11.70 6.52
C GLY A 116 8.12 -11.85 6.01
N VAL A 117 7.17 -11.13 6.59
CA VAL A 117 5.77 -11.14 6.13
C VAL A 117 5.63 -10.55 4.72
N LEU A 118 6.35 -9.46 4.42
CA LEU A 118 6.34 -8.86 3.07
C LEU A 118 6.94 -9.80 2.03
N ASN A 119 8.00 -10.53 2.36
CA ASN A 119 8.62 -11.53 1.47
C ASN A 119 7.67 -12.69 1.14
N GLU A 120 6.82 -13.11 2.06
CA GLU A 120 5.80 -14.14 1.80
C GLU A 120 4.81 -13.71 0.71
N ILE A 121 4.58 -12.40 0.55
CA ILE A 121 3.60 -11.84 -0.40
C ILE A 121 4.26 -11.44 -1.71
N PHE A 122 5.36 -10.69 -1.64
CA PHE A 122 5.95 -10.02 -2.78
C PHE A 122 7.25 -10.64 -3.27
N SER A 123 7.84 -11.60 -2.51
CA SER A 123 9.17 -12.13 -2.79
C SER A 123 10.19 -11.00 -2.98
N THR A 124 10.95 -11.02 -4.06
CA THR A 124 11.92 -9.97 -4.41
C THR A 124 11.40 -9.03 -5.51
N ASP A 125 10.10 -8.98 -5.73
CA ASP A 125 9.54 -8.24 -6.86
C ASP A 125 9.68 -6.73 -6.70
N LEU A 126 9.92 -6.10 -7.84
CA LEU A 126 10.05 -4.66 -7.95
C LEU A 126 8.69 -3.99 -8.18
N LEU A 127 8.57 -2.70 -7.89
CA LEU A 127 7.37 -1.93 -8.13
C LEU A 127 6.88 -2.03 -9.57
N GLY A 128 7.79 -2.13 -10.56
CA GLY A 128 7.44 -2.33 -11.97
C GLY A 128 6.65 -3.60 -12.28
N LYS A 129 6.58 -4.58 -11.36
CA LYS A 129 5.77 -5.78 -11.50
C LYS A 129 4.32 -5.62 -11.04
N VAL A 130 4.02 -4.54 -10.33
CA VAL A 130 2.67 -4.26 -9.82
C VAL A 130 1.70 -4.04 -10.98
N LYS A 131 0.60 -4.76 -10.98
CA LYS A 131 -0.35 -4.80 -12.12
C LYS A 131 -1.19 -3.54 -12.30
N LYS A 132 -1.41 -2.79 -11.21
CA LYS A 132 -2.14 -1.51 -11.28
C LYS A 132 -1.30 -0.36 -10.74
N PRO A 133 -1.58 0.88 -11.15
CA PRO A 133 -0.93 2.06 -10.58
C PRO A 133 -0.96 2.04 -9.06
N LEU A 134 0.23 2.01 -8.46
CA LEU A 134 0.47 2.03 -7.02
C LEU A 134 1.32 3.23 -6.66
N VAL A 135 0.92 3.94 -5.62
CA VAL A 135 1.69 5.04 -5.02
C VAL A 135 1.83 4.79 -3.52
N THR A 136 3.04 4.87 -3.02
CA THR A 136 3.34 4.88 -1.58
C THR A 136 4.08 6.16 -1.22
N LEU A 137 3.79 6.70 -0.03
CA LEU A 137 4.40 7.92 0.45
C LEU A 137 5.36 7.61 1.60
N ALA A 138 6.56 8.17 1.54
CA ALA A 138 7.56 8.14 2.60
C ALA A 138 8.07 9.55 2.91
N TYR A 139 8.88 9.68 3.93
CA TYR A 139 9.54 10.92 4.29
C TYR A 139 11.06 10.69 4.40
N ASP A 140 11.82 11.42 3.59
CA ASP A 140 13.27 11.44 3.64
C ASP A 140 13.71 12.40 4.76
N VAL A 141 14.24 11.84 5.83
CA VAL A 141 14.68 12.61 7.01
C VAL A 141 15.98 13.38 6.76
N GLU A 142 16.83 12.92 5.84
CA GLU A 142 18.08 13.58 5.50
C GLU A 142 17.81 14.84 4.69
N ASN A 143 17.02 14.71 3.63
CA ASN A 143 16.66 15.81 2.74
C ASN A 143 15.42 16.59 3.21
N ARG A 144 14.79 16.17 4.31
CA ARG A 144 13.58 16.78 4.88
C ARG A 144 12.46 16.97 3.86
N SER A 145 12.24 15.96 3.02
CA SER A 145 11.31 16.03 1.91
C SER A 145 10.40 14.81 1.84
N HIS A 146 9.23 14.97 1.21
CA HIS A 146 8.37 13.86 0.90
C HIS A 146 8.92 13.07 -0.28
N VAL A 147 8.87 11.75 -0.18
CA VAL A 147 9.26 10.83 -1.24
C VAL A 147 8.04 10.04 -1.68
N ILE A 148 7.83 9.99 -2.98
CA ILE A 148 6.75 9.22 -3.60
C ILE A 148 7.39 8.08 -4.39
N HIS A 149 7.09 6.85 -4.00
CA HIS A 149 7.44 5.67 -4.77
C HIS A 149 6.22 5.18 -5.54
N SER A 150 6.40 4.86 -6.82
CA SER A 150 5.33 4.32 -7.63
C SER A 150 5.86 3.36 -8.70
N ASN A 151 5.00 2.48 -9.20
CA ASN A 151 5.38 1.56 -10.27
C ASN A 151 5.60 2.24 -11.63
N PHE A 152 5.32 3.53 -11.75
CA PHE A 152 5.57 4.31 -12.97
C PHE A 152 6.67 5.37 -12.84
N SER A 153 7.06 5.79 -11.62
CA SER A 153 8.14 6.75 -11.39
C SER A 153 9.43 6.12 -10.85
N SER A 154 9.32 4.98 -10.19
CA SER A 154 10.44 4.26 -9.54
C SER A 154 10.27 2.75 -9.65
N PRO A 155 10.12 2.22 -10.89
CA PRO A 155 9.81 0.81 -11.13
C PRO A 155 10.90 -0.16 -10.67
N GLU A 156 12.13 0.33 -10.47
CA GLU A 156 13.31 -0.41 -10.03
C GLU A 156 13.37 -0.64 -8.51
N ILE A 157 12.55 0.07 -7.73
CA ILE A 157 12.53 -0.08 -6.28
C ILE A 157 11.76 -1.35 -5.91
N SER A 158 12.26 -2.09 -4.92
CA SER A 158 11.55 -3.24 -4.34
C SER A 158 10.21 -2.79 -3.72
N ILE A 159 9.16 -3.60 -3.93
CA ILE A 159 7.87 -3.37 -3.26
C ILE A 159 8.05 -3.35 -1.73
N ILE A 160 8.92 -4.23 -1.22
CA ILE A 160 9.21 -4.33 0.21
C ILE A 160 9.83 -3.04 0.72
N ASP A 161 10.84 -2.49 0.01
CA ASP A 161 11.51 -1.27 0.41
C ASP A 161 10.55 -0.07 0.40
N ALA A 162 9.73 0.05 -0.63
CA ALA A 162 8.73 1.10 -0.72
C ALA A 162 7.70 1.06 0.43
N VAL A 163 7.22 -0.13 0.79
CA VAL A 163 6.30 -0.34 1.92
C VAL A 163 7.00 -0.12 3.26
N CYS A 164 8.24 -0.60 3.40
CA CYS A 164 9.05 -0.40 4.60
C CYS A 164 9.36 1.08 4.83
N ALA A 165 9.79 1.81 3.81
CA ALA A 165 10.04 3.24 3.89
C ALA A 165 8.77 4.02 4.31
N SER A 166 7.63 3.70 3.70
CA SER A 166 6.36 4.31 4.04
C SER A 166 5.90 4.02 5.48
N SER A 167 6.30 2.88 6.04
CA SER A 167 5.89 2.42 7.38
C SER A 167 6.99 2.53 8.44
N ALA A 168 8.10 3.20 8.14
CA ALA A 168 9.20 3.48 9.08
C ALA A 168 8.81 4.56 10.08
N ALA A 169 7.82 4.28 10.93
CA ALA A 169 7.38 5.21 11.95
C ALA A 169 8.49 5.41 13.00
N PRO A 170 8.93 6.67 13.25
CA PRO A 170 9.98 6.96 14.23
C PRO A 170 9.71 6.29 15.58
N MET A 171 10.76 5.77 16.22
CA MET A 171 10.74 5.03 17.48
C MET A 171 10.10 3.62 17.41
N TYR A 172 9.29 3.31 16.40
CA TYR A 172 8.65 1.99 16.28
C TYR A 172 9.43 1.06 15.34
N PHE A 173 9.78 1.52 14.18
CA PHE A 173 10.53 0.76 13.18
C PHE A 173 11.81 1.50 12.76
N PRO A 174 12.87 0.75 12.39
CA PRO A 174 14.06 1.36 11.80
C PRO A 174 13.77 1.94 10.44
#